data_8a2493db155e4cd175f66025de00bead
#
_entry.id   8a2493db155e4cd175f66025de00bead
#
_cell.length_a   1.000
_cell.length_b   1.000
_cell.length_c   1.000
_cell.angle_alpha   90.00
_cell.angle_beta   90.00
_cell.angle_gamma   90.00
#
_symmetry.space_group_name_H-M   'P 1'
#
loop_
_entity.id
_entity.type
_entity.pdbx_description
1 polymer ?
#
loop_
_entity_poly.entity_id
_entity_poly.type
_entity_poly.pdbx_seq_one_letter_code
_entity_poly.pdbx_strand_id
1 'polypeptide(L)'
;MQTSGILYNNIVETVGRTPLVKLNRITAGLEATIAIKCEYFNPLGSVKDRIGMAMIEAAEQQGIINPDTVIIEPTSGNTGIALAFVCAAKGYKLILTMPETMSLERRTLLAMLGAKLVLTPGSEGMKGAIGRAEELLKATPNSWMPQQFNNPANPEIHAKTTAEEIWADTNGAVDILVSAVGTGGTITGVTEVIKKRKPSFYAVAVEPKDSPVIKQTLAGEPLKPGPHKIQGTGAGFVPKNLHLDVVDEVIAVSNEDSFVMARRLAKEEGILAGISSGANVWAAIEVAKRPENRGKLIVTVACSTGERYLSTALADEARAEIGG
;
A
#
# COMPACT_ATOMS: atom_id res chain seq x y z
N MET A 1 29.45 -6.83 5.40
CA MET A 1 28.05 -7.24 5.13
C MET A 1 27.78 -8.50 5.93
N GLN A 2 26.83 -8.47 6.86
CA GLN A 2 26.33 -9.71 7.45
C GLN A 2 25.49 -10.43 6.39
N THR A 3 25.93 -11.59 5.94
CA THR A 3 25.10 -12.48 5.13
C THR A 3 24.01 -13.06 6.03
N SER A 4 22.76 -13.14 5.54
CA SER A 4 21.63 -13.65 6.33
C SER A 4 21.83 -15.11 6.77
N GLY A 5 22.72 -15.87 6.08
CA GLY A 5 22.94 -17.30 6.30
C GLY A 5 21.69 -18.17 6.12
N ILE A 6 20.62 -17.64 5.50
CA ILE A 6 19.33 -18.28 5.35
C ILE A 6 19.13 -18.67 3.89
N LEU A 7 18.85 -19.95 3.65
CA LEU A 7 18.29 -20.44 2.40
C LEU A 7 16.76 -20.49 2.56
N TYR A 8 16.05 -19.66 1.82
CA TYR A 8 14.60 -19.64 1.83
C TYR A 8 14.01 -20.78 0.99
N ASN A 9 12.92 -21.39 1.42
CA ASN A 9 12.27 -22.48 0.69
C ASN A 9 11.53 -21.96 -0.57
N ASN A 10 11.01 -20.74 -0.51
CA ASN A 10 10.37 -20.09 -1.64
C ASN A 10 10.43 -18.57 -1.48
N ILE A 11 10.04 -17.86 -2.54
CA ILE A 11 10.12 -16.39 -2.59
C ILE A 11 9.17 -15.70 -1.60
N VAL A 12 8.08 -16.34 -1.17
CA VAL A 12 7.10 -15.74 -0.23
C VAL A 12 7.74 -15.50 1.14
N GLU A 13 8.68 -16.36 1.57
CA GLU A 13 9.40 -16.22 2.84
C GLU A 13 10.31 -14.98 2.91
N THR A 14 10.56 -14.33 1.78
CA THR A 14 11.39 -13.11 1.73
C THR A 14 10.59 -11.83 1.96
N VAL A 15 9.26 -11.93 2.11
CA VAL A 15 8.38 -10.78 2.40
C VAL A 15 8.71 -10.15 3.75
N GLY A 16 8.73 -8.82 3.79
CA GLY A 16 9.04 -8.07 5.01
C GLY A 16 10.52 -7.75 5.19
N ARG A 17 10.90 -7.36 6.39
CA ARG A 17 12.26 -6.90 6.75
C ARG A 17 12.77 -5.79 5.80
N THR A 18 11.86 -4.91 5.43
CA THR A 18 12.17 -3.81 4.52
C THR A 18 12.99 -2.73 5.23
N PRO A 19 13.91 -2.06 4.54
CA PRO A 19 14.74 -1.03 5.15
C PRO A 19 13.92 0.18 5.63
N LEU A 20 14.37 0.79 6.73
CA LEU A 20 13.96 2.12 7.17
C LEU A 20 15.11 3.09 6.88
N VAL A 21 14.87 4.12 6.05
CA VAL A 21 15.89 5.03 5.55
C VAL A 21 15.57 6.46 6.00
N LYS A 22 16.56 7.15 6.60
CA LYS A 22 16.43 8.57 6.95
C LYS A 22 16.47 9.43 5.68
N LEU A 23 15.52 10.35 5.54
CA LEU A 23 15.55 11.38 4.51
C LEU A 23 16.44 12.53 4.95
N ASN A 24 17.21 13.08 4.03
CA ASN A 24 18.24 14.08 4.36
C ASN A 24 18.11 15.36 3.54
N ARG A 25 18.20 15.26 2.20
CA ARG A 25 18.23 16.44 1.32
C ARG A 25 16.85 17.09 1.20
N ILE A 26 15.82 16.26 1.02
CA ILE A 26 14.43 16.72 0.88
C ILE A 26 13.87 17.30 2.19
N THR A 27 14.50 16.97 3.32
CA THR A 27 14.13 17.41 4.67
C THR A 27 15.10 18.42 5.27
N ALA A 28 16.00 18.95 4.45
CA ALA A 28 16.99 19.94 4.92
C ALA A 28 16.29 21.15 5.56
N GLY A 29 16.77 21.53 6.75
CA GLY A 29 16.22 22.67 7.53
C GLY A 29 15.05 22.32 8.44
N LEU A 30 14.55 21.07 8.42
CA LEU A 30 13.55 20.61 9.39
C LEU A 30 14.22 20.20 10.70
N GLU A 31 13.56 20.49 11.82
CA GLU A 31 14.05 20.13 13.15
C GLU A 31 13.54 18.73 13.60
N ALA A 32 12.54 18.16 12.92
CA ALA A 32 12.13 16.78 13.07
C ALA A 32 12.92 15.87 12.12
N THR A 33 13.10 14.61 12.50
CA THR A 33 13.68 13.59 11.63
C THR A 33 12.57 12.84 10.90
N ILE A 34 12.69 12.68 9.57
CA ILE A 34 11.77 11.85 8.79
C ILE A 34 12.54 10.61 8.31
N ALA A 35 11.97 9.42 8.57
CA ALA A 35 12.44 8.16 8.03
C ALA A 35 11.35 7.52 7.18
N ILE A 36 11.74 6.88 6.07
CA ILE A 36 10.84 6.25 5.12
C ILE A 36 11.04 4.73 5.12
N LYS A 37 9.96 3.98 5.36
CA LYS A 37 9.92 2.52 5.30
C LYS A 37 9.80 2.09 3.84
N CYS A 38 10.85 1.50 3.29
CA CYS A 38 10.99 1.20 1.87
C CYS A 38 10.29 -0.12 1.50
N GLU A 39 8.96 -0.13 1.44
CA GLU A 39 8.15 -1.32 1.16
C GLU A 39 8.32 -1.87 -0.27
N TYR A 40 8.96 -1.13 -1.15
CA TYR A 40 9.34 -1.63 -2.48
C TYR A 40 10.51 -2.62 -2.46
N PHE A 41 11.15 -2.86 -1.32
CA PHE A 41 12.10 -3.96 -1.12
C PHE A 41 11.43 -5.33 -0.93
N ASN A 42 10.12 -5.38 -0.77
CA ASN A 42 9.41 -6.65 -0.86
C ASN A 42 9.60 -7.32 -2.24
N PRO A 43 9.46 -8.64 -2.38
CA PRO A 43 9.81 -9.40 -3.58
C PRO A 43 9.21 -8.85 -4.87
N LEU A 44 7.95 -8.44 -4.85
CA LEU A 44 7.26 -7.82 -6.00
C LEU A 44 7.12 -6.31 -5.87
N GLY A 45 7.97 -5.69 -5.07
CA GLY A 45 8.17 -4.25 -5.05
C GLY A 45 7.01 -3.43 -4.48
N SER A 46 6.24 -3.96 -3.53
CA SER A 46 5.23 -3.15 -2.84
C SER A 46 4.84 -3.66 -1.46
N VAL A 47 4.24 -2.77 -0.67
CA VAL A 47 3.62 -3.08 0.63
C VAL A 47 2.54 -4.17 0.55
N LYS A 48 1.95 -4.37 -0.62
CA LYS A 48 0.87 -5.34 -0.81
C LYS A 48 1.37 -6.79 -0.80
N ASP A 49 2.65 -7.01 -0.95
CA ASP A 49 3.25 -8.35 -0.85
C ASP A 49 2.99 -8.95 0.53
N ARG A 50 3.01 -8.10 1.59
CA ARG A 50 2.67 -8.51 2.95
C ARG A 50 1.24 -9.04 3.06
N ILE A 51 0.28 -8.30 2.55
CA ILE A 51 -1.14 -8.69 2.65
C ILE A 51 -1.48 -9.82 1.69
N GLY A 52 -0.85 -9.89 0.51
CA GLY A 52 -1.02 -11.00 -0.42
C GLY A 52 -0.61 -12.32 0.22
N MET A 53 0.55 -12.37 0.87
CA MET A 53 1.02 -13.50 1.66
C MET A 53 0.05 -13.81 2.81
N ALA A 54 -0.22 -12.81 3.65
CA ALA A 54 -0.97 -13.02 4.90
C ALA A 54 -2.41 -13.52 4.68
N MET A 55 -3.12 -13.00 3.68
CA MET A 55 -4.48 -13.42 3.40
C MET A 55 -4.54 -14.88 2.93
N ILE A 56 -3.59 -15.31 2.10
CA ILE A 56 -3.51 -16.71 1.64
C ILE A 56 -3.14 -17.62 2.82
N GLU A 57 -2.10 -17.29 3.58
CA GLU A 57 -1.65 -18.11 4.71
C GLU A 57 -2.68 -18.21 5.84
N ALA A 58 -3.39 -17.13 6.13
CA ALA A 58 -4.48 -17.17 7.10
C ALA A 58 -5.63 -18.08 6.63
N ALA A 59 -5.97 -18.06 5.35
CA ALA A 59 -6.99 -18.93 4.79
C ALA A 59 -6.56 -20.41 4.76
N GLU A 60 -5.29 -20.71 4.49
CA GLU A 60 -4.70 -22.06 4.63
C GLU A 60 -4.79 -22.56 6.06
N GLN A 61 -4.35 -21.76 7.02
CA GLN A 61 -4.35 -22.12 8.45
C GLN A 61 -5.75 -22.36 9.01
N GLN A 62 -6.75 -21.64 8.50
CA GLN A 62 -8.14 -21.79 8.87
C GLN A 62 -8.87 -22.91 8.12
N GLY A 63 -8.20 -23.56 7.17
CA GLY A 63 -8.83 -24.59 6.32
C GLY A 63 -9.89 -24.06 5.36
N ILE A 64 -9.90 -22.75 5.11
CA ILE A 64 -10.84 -22.10 4.17
C ILE A 64 -10.48 -22.44 2.73
N ILE A 65 -9.18 -22.58 2.44
CA ILE A 65 -8.67 -22.95 1.12
C ILE A 65 -7.86 -24.24 1.20
N ASN A 66 -7.82 -24.97 0.09
CA ASN A 66 -7.02 -26.16 -0.13
C ASN A 66 -6.27 -26.05 -1.47
N PRO A 67 -5.36 -26.96 -1.83
CA PRO A 67 -4.54 -26.86 -3.04
C PRO A 67 -5.34 -26.69 -4.35
N ASP A 68 -6.58 -27.16 -4.40
CA ASP A 68 -7.44 -27.08 -5.59
C ASP A 68 -8.31 -25.80 -5.61
N THR A 69 -8.24 -24.96 -4.57
CA THR A 69 -9.05 -23.74 -4.47
C THR A 69 -8.64 -22.71 -5.52
N VAL A 70 -9.63 -22.15 -6.21
CA VAL A 70 -9.43 -21.03 -7.14
C VAL A 70 -9.56 -19.71 -6.39
N ILE A 71 -8.49 -18.93 -6.36
CA ILE A 71 -8.49 -17.59 -5.75
C ILE A 71 -9.05 -16.59 -6.75
N ILE A 72 -10.00 -15.76 -6.34
CA ILE A 72 -10.63 -14.74 -7.20
C ILE A 72 -10.60 -13.39 -6.48
N GLU A 73 -10.05 -12.34 -7.11
CA GLU A 73 -10.02 -10.99 -6.50
C GLU A 73 -10.27 -9.91 -7.55
N PRO A 74 -11.13 -8.92 -7.28
CA PRO A 74 -11.32 -7.75 -8.14
C PRO A 74 -10.22 -6.73 -7.83
N THR A 75 -9.15 -6.77 -8.60
CA THR A 75 -8.04 -5.81 -8.42
C THR A 75 -7.16 -5.73 -9.65
N SER A 76 -6.72 -4.52 -9.96
CA SER A 76 -5.74 -4.21 -11.00
C SER A 76 -4.44 -3.63 -10.45
N GLY A 77 -4.38 -3.45 -9.13
CA GLY A 77 -3.28 -2.79 -8.46
C GLY A 77 -2.22 -3.74 -7.91
N ASN A 78 -1.43 -3.22 -6.98
CA ASN A 78 -0.35 -3.96 -6.35
C ASN A 78 -0.83 -5.22 -5.60
N THR A 79 -2.07 -5.24 -5.12
CA THR A 79 -2.65 -6.44 -4.50
C THR A 79 -2.79 -7.60 -5.50
N GLY A 80 -3.18 -7.31 -6.75
CA GLY A 80 -3.22 -8.33 -7.79
C GLY A 80 -1.84 -8.94 -8.07
N ILE A 81 -0.79 -8.11 -8.10
CA ILE A 81 0.58 -8.57 -8.27
C ILE A 81 1.01 -9.42 -7.06
N ALA A 82 0.69 -8.97 -5.85
CA ALA A 82 1.00 -9.69 -4.62
C ALA A 82 0.31 -11.05 -4.55
N LEU A 83 -0.98 -11.13 -4.89
CA LEU A 83 -1.69 -12.40 -4.97
C LEU A 83 -1.12 -13.30 -6.06
N ALA A 84 -0.75 -12.73 -7.22
CA ALA A 84 -0.24 -13.51 -8.34
C ALA A 84 1.08 -14.21 -7.99
N PHE A 85 2.05 -13.51 -7.36
CA PHE A 85 3.31 -14.15 -6.99
C PHE A 85 3.13 -15.20 -5.88
N VAL A 86 2.27 -14.92 -4.88
CA VAL A 86 2.01 -15.87 -3.81
C VAL A 86 1.33 -17.12 -4.36
N CYS A 87 0.31 -16.96 -5.21
CA CYS A 87 -0.37 -18.08 -5.86
C CYS A 87 0.58 -18.88 -6.75
N ALA A 88 1.43 -18.22 -7.54
CA ALA A 88 2.45 -18.90 -8.34
C ALA A 88 3.42 -19.73 -7.48
N ALA A 89 3.94 -19.15 -6.40
CA ALA A 89 4.87 -19.83 -5.50
C ALA A 89 4.25 -20.99 -4.72
N LYS A 90 2.94 -20.90 -4.39
CA LYS A 90 2.21 -21.91 -3.60
C LYS A 90 1.38 -22.88 -4.47
N GLY A 91 1.30 -22.65 -5.78
CA GLY A 91 0.58 -23.53 -6.72
C GLY A 91 -0.93 -23.30 -6.82
N TYR A 92 -1.45 -22.18 -6.34
CA TYR A 92 -2.87 -21.84 -6.46
C TYR A 92 -3.23 -21.28 -7.84
N LYS A 93 -4.43 -21.58 -8.29
CA LYS A 93 -5.03 -20.93 -9.46
C LYS A 93 -5.56 -19.56 -9.06
N LEU A 94 -5.24 -18.52 -9.84
CA LEU A 94 -5.69 -17.16 -9.58
C LEU A 94 -6.46 -16.59 -10.77
N ILE A 95 -7.62 -16.01 -10.49
CA ILE A 95 -8.41 -15.21 -11.43
C ILE A 95 -8.49 -13.78 -10.89
N LEU A 96 -8.08 -12.81 -11.70
CA LEU A 96 -8.21 -11.39 -11.38
C LEU A 96 -9.19 -10.72 -12.33
N THR A 97 -10.16 -10.00 -11.79
CA THR A 97 -11.08 -9.18 -12.59
C THR A 97 -10.65 -7.71 -12.53
N MET A 98 -10.67 -7.05 -13.67
CA MET A 98 -10.26 -5.65 -13.78
C MET A 98 -10.85 -4.97 -15.03
N PRO A 99 -10.99 -3.63 -15.02
CA PRO A 99 -11.39 -2.90 -16.21
C PRO A 99 -10.37 -3.06 -17.35
N GLU A 100 -10.87 -3.15 -18.58
CA GLU A 100 -10.03 -3.22 -19.80
C GLU A 100 -9.15 -2.00 -20.03
N THR A 101 -9.41 -0.89 -19.34
CA THR A 101 -8.60 0.33 -19.36
C THR A 101 -7.28 0.21 -18.62
N MET A 102 -7.04 -0.91 -17.92
CA MET A 102 -5.73 -1.15 -17.27
C MET A 102 -4.63 -1.32 -18.30
N SER A 103 -3.46 -0.72 -18.01
CA SER A 103 -2.33 -0.69 -18.95
C SER A 103 -1.89 -2.09 -19.36
N LEU A 104 -1.37 -2.20 -20.58
CA LEU A 104 -0.89 -3.47 -21.12
C LEU A 104 0.24 -4.04 -20.28
N GLU A 105 1.16 -3.20 -19.79
CA GLU A 105 2.28 -3.61 -18.94
C GLU A 105 1.77 -4.27 -17.66
N ARG A 106 0.71 -3.70 -17.04
CA ARG A 106 0.10 -4.27 -15.83
C ARG A 106 -0.51 -5.64 -16.10
N ARG A 107 -1.26 -5.77 -17.20
CA ARG A 107 -1.87 -7.04 -17.60
C ARG A 107 -0.82 -8.07 -17.95
N THR A 108 0.24 -7.68 -18.67
CA THR A 108 1.36 -8.56 -19.01
C THR A 108 2.07 -9.08 -17.76
N LEU A 109 2.37 -8.21 -16.80
CA LEU A 109 3.01 -8.60 -15.54
C LEU A 109 2.20 -9.67 -14.80
N LEU A 110 0.89 -9.47 -14.68
CA LEU A 110 -0.01 -10.42 -14.01
C LEU A 110 -0.10 -11.75 -14.75
N ALA A 111 -0.17 -11.72 -16.08
CA ALA A 111 -0.18 -12.91 -16.91
C ALA A 111 1.14 -13.71 -16.84
N MET A 112 2.29 -13.01 -16.77
CA MET A 112 3.60 -13.64 -16.56
C MET A 112 3.71 -14.37 -15.22
N LEU A 113 3.01 -13.88 -14.20
CA LEU A 113 2.90 -14.56 -12.89
C LEU A 113 1.83 -15.68 -12.87
N GLY A 114 1.22 -16.00 -14.02
CA GLY A 114 0.26 -17.10 -14.17
C GLY A 114 -1.20 -16.77 -13.81
N ALA A 115 -1.52 -15.50 -13.52
CA ALA A 115 -2.90 -15.12 -13.24
C ALA A 115 -3.76 -15.15 -14.51
N LYS A 116 -4.98 -15.72 -14.40
CA LYS A 116 -6.02 -15.59 -15.42
C LYS A 116 -6.71 -14.23 -15.27
N LEU A 117 -6.70 -13.42 -16.32
CA LEU A 117 -7.32 -12.12 -16.32
C LEU A 117 -8.71 -12.18 -16.95
N VAL A 118 -9.70 -11.59 -16.28
CA VAL A 118 -11.05 -11.37 -16.78
C VAL A 118 -11.30 -9.87 -16.86
N LEU A 119 -11.34 -9.34 -18.07
CA LEU A 119 -11.53 -7.92 -18.32
C LEU A 119 -13.02 -7.58 -18.32
N THR A 120 -13.33 -6.41 -17.76
CA THR A 120 -14.70 -5.85 -17.74
C THR A 120 -14.73 -4.53 -18.51
N PRO A 121 -15.90 -4.06 -18.98
CA PRO A 121 -16.03 -2.80 -19.68
C PRO A 121 -15.43 -1.64 -18.91
N GLY A 122 -14.62 -0.81 -19.57
CA GLY A 122 -13.96 0.33 -18.94
C GLY A 122 -14.95 1.34 -18.34
N SER A 123 -16.13 1.50 -18.94
CA SER A 123 -17.21 2.37 -18.46
C SER A 123 -17.77 1.99 -17.09
N GLU A 124 -17.64 0.72 -16.69
CA GLU A 124 -18.12 0.24 -15.39
C GLU A 124 -17.06 0.37 -14.28
N GLY A 125 -15.81 0.67 -14.63
CA GLY A 125 -14.71 0.84 -13.70
C GLY A 125 -14.54 -0.36 -12.74
N MET A 126 -14.11 -0.07 -11.52
CA MET A 126 -13.93 -1.12 -10.49
C MET A 126 -15.25 -1.75 -10.03
N LYS A 127 -16.37 -1.04 -10.15
CA LYS A 127 -17.69 -1.61 -9.80
C LYS A 127 -18.02 -2.81 -10.69
N GLY A 128 -17.79 -2.70 -11.99
CA GLY A 128 -17.96 -3.83 -12.94
C GLY A 128 -17.01 -4.98 -12.62
N ALA A 129 -15.75 -4.70 -12.29
CA ALA A 129 -14.79 -5.72 -11.89
C ALA A 129 -15.22 -6.48 -10.62
N ILE A 130 -15.76 -5.78 -9.62
CA ILE A 130 -16.28 -6.39 -8.39
C ILE A 130 -17.47 -7.29 -8.70
N GLY A 131 -18.47 -6.79 -9.43
CA GLY A 131 -19.63 -7.59 -9.82
C GLY A 131 -19.23 -8.87 -10.59
N ARG A 132 -18.26 -8.75 -11.50
CA ARG A 132 -17.75 -9.89 -12.25
C ARG A 132 -17.02 -10.92 -11.38
N ALA A 133 -16.26 -10.45 -10.38
CA ALA A 133 -15.62 -11.34 -9.41
C ALA A 133 -16.65 -12.11 -8.58
N GLU A 134 -17.73 -11.45 -8.14
CA GLU A 134 -18.82 -12.08 -7.38
C GLU A 134 -19.58 -13.13 -8.21
N GLU A 135 -19.82 -12.85 -9.49
CA GLU A 135 -20.41 -13.83 -10.42
C GLU A 135 -19.52 -15.07 -10.57
N LEU A 136 -18.21 -14.84 -10.78
CA LEU A 136 -17.24 -15.93 -10.91
C LEU A 136 -17.14 -16.75 -9.63
N LEU A 137 -17.18 -16.12 -8.47
CA LEU A 137 -17.15 -16.79 -7.17
C LEU A 137 -18.35 -17.73 -7.01
N LYS A 138 -19.54 -17.30 -7.42
CA LYS A 138 -20.76 -18.13 -7.40
C LYS A 138 -20.71 -19.27 -8.41
N ALA A 139 -20.11 -19.03 -9.58
CA ALA A 139 -20.07 -20.00 -10.69
C ALA A 139 -18.90 -20.98 -10.61
N THR A 140 -17.90 -20.74 -9.78
CA THR A 140 -16.69 -21.57 -9.68
C THR A 140 -16.72 -22.38 -8.39
N PRO A 141 -16.92 -23.69 -8.44
CA PRO A 141 -16.83 -24.55 -7.26
C PRO A 141 -15.44 -24.44 -6.63
N ASN A 142 -15.37 -24.58 -5.29
CA ASN A 142 -14.14 -24.48 -4.52
C ASN A 142 -13.32 -23.21 -4.88
N SER A 143 -13.96 -22.06 -4.80
CA SER A 143 -13.31 -20.76 -4.99
C SER A 143 -13.43 -19.88 -3.74
N TRP A 144 -12.50 -18.97 -3.60
CA TRP A 144 -12.43 -18.04 -2.46
C TRP A 144 -11.95 -16.67 -2.89
N MET A 145 -12.47 -15.62 -2.23
CA MET A 145 -12.11 -14.22 -2.48
C MET A 145 -11.44 -13.63 -1.24
N PRO A 146 -10.17 -13.19 -1.34
CA PRO A 146 -9.41 -12.58 -0.24
C PRO A 146 -10.04 -11.35 0.39
N GLN A 147 -10.68 -10.48 -0.39
CA GLN A 147 -11.37 -9.25 0.07
C GLN A 147 -10.45 -8.29 0.84
N GLN A 148 -9.43 -7.76 0.19
CA GLN A 148 -8.37 -6.95 0.81
C GLN A 148 -8.85 -5.82 1.74
N PHE A 149 -10.05 -5.25 1.52
CA PHE A 149 -10.60 -4.15 2.31
C PHE A 149 -11.29 -4.59 3.61
N ASN A 150 -11.60 -5.89 3.73
CA ASN A 150 -12.38 -6.45 4.82
C ASN A 150 -11.65 -7.55 5.59
N ASN A 151 -10.62 -8.16 5.00
CA ASN A 151 -9.92 -9.31 5.56
C ASN A 151 -9.03 -8.88 6.74
N PRO A 152 -9.25 -9.42 7.95
CA PRO A 152 -8.48 -9.04 9.15
C PRO A 152 -6.99 -9.42 9.07
N ALA A 153 -6.63 -10.42 8.25
CA ALA A 153 -5.23 -10.77 8.03
C ALA A 153 -4.40 -9.59 7.47
N ASN A 154 -5.06 -8.60 6.86
CA ASN A 154 -4.41 -7.39 6.36
C ASN A 154 -3.85 -6.51 7.50
N PRO A 155 -4.61 -5.93 8.42
CA PRO A 155 -4.02 -5.19 9.53
C PRO A 155 -3.18 -6.08 10.45
N GLU A 156 -3.53 -7.35 10.63
CA GLU A 156 -2.78 -8.28 11.46
C GLU A 156 -1.33 -8.48 11.00
N ILE A 157 -1.07 -8.62 9.68
CA ILE A 157 0.31 -8.77 9.20
C ILE A 157 1.13 -7.52 9.44
N HIS A 158 0.52 -6.33 9.35
CA HIS A 158 1.20 -5.09 9.67
C HIS A 158 1.47 -4.96 11.17
N ALA A 159 0.57 -5.45 12.02
CA ALA A 159 0.78 -5.54 13.45
C ALA A 159 1.94 -6.50 13.80
N LYS A 160 1.97 -7.68 13.16
CA LYS A 160 2.96 -8.74 13.43
C LYS A 160 4.34 -8.46 12.83
N THR A 161 4.44 -7.65 11.79
CA THR A 161 5.70 -7.45 11.05
C THR A 161 6.08 -5.98 10.91
N THR A 162 5.32 -5.17 10.19
CA THR A 162 5.67 -3.77 9.92
C THR A 162 5.85 -2.95 11.19
N ALA A 163 4.96 -3.13 12.18
CA ALA A 163 5.06 -2.46 13.47
C ALA A 163 6.32 -2.86 14.23
N GLU A 164 6.61 -4.16 14.27
CA GLU A 164 7.79 -4.70 14.95
C GLU A 164 9.09 -4.22 14.28
N GLU A 165 9.12 -4.22 12.95
CA GLU A 165 10.26 -3.71 12.18
C GLU A 165 10.49 -2.22 12.46
N ILE A 166 9.45 -1.38 12.40
CA ILE A 166 9.57 0.05 12.70
C ILE A 166 10.03 0.26 14.14
N TRP A 167 9.47 -0.48 15.10
CA TRP A 167 9.86 -0.38 16.51
C TRP A 167 11.32 -0.74 16.72
N ALA A 168 11.77 -1.86 16.15
CA ALA A 168 13.16 -2.30 16.25
C ALA A 168 14.13 -1.36 15.54
N ASP A 169 13.82 -0.95 14.29
CA ASP A 169 14.68 -0.08 13.47
C ASP A 169 14.86 1.33 14.09
N THR A 170 13.91 1.75 14.93
CA THR A 170 13.94 3.03 15.65
C THR A 170 14.36 2.90 17.12
N ASN A 171 14.64 1.70 17.61
CA ASN A 171 14.83 1.42 19.05
C ASN A 171 13.69 1.98 19.90
N GLY A 172 12.45 1.94 19.41
CA GLY A 172 11.27 2.47 20.07
C GLY A 172 11.14 4.00 20.06
N ALA A 173 12.03 4.72 19.39
CA ALA A 173 12.03 6.18 19.37
C ALA A 173 10.97 6.80 18.44
N VAL A 174 10.31 6.03 17.58
CA VAL A 174 9.29 6.56 16.68
C VAL A 174 8.17 7.29 17.44
N ASP A 175 7.87 8.53 17.00
CA ASP A 175 6.85 9.38 17.63
C ASP A 175 5.58 9.47 16.79
N ILE A 176 5.74 9.52 15.46
CA ILE A 176 4.63 9.77 14.54
C ILE A 176 4.72 8.81 13.37
N LEU A 177 3.57 8.23 12.97
CA LEU A 177 3.40 7.54 11.69
C LEU A 177 2.56 8.41 10.75
N VAL A 178 3.04 8.60 9.53
CA VAL A 178 2.29 9.23 8.44
C VAL A 178 2.09 8.21 7.34
N SER A 179 0.84 7.80 7.09
CA SER A 179 0.55 6.70 6.14
C SER A 179 -0.71 6.96 5.31
N ALA A 180 -0.56 6.88 3.99
CA ALA A 180 -1.67 6.97 3.06
C ALA A 180 -2.58 5.73 3.16
N VAL A 181 -3.87 6.00 3.12
CA VAL A 181 -4.89 4.98 3.31
C VAL A 181 -5.39 4.46 1.95
N GLY A 182 -5.03 3.20 1.66
CA GLY A 182 -5.67 2.41 0.60
C GLY A 182 -6.68 1.45 1.22
N THR A 183 -6.20 0.39 1.84
CA THR A 183 -7.03 -0.59 2.57
C THR A 183 -7.12 -0.33 4.07
N GLY A 184 -6.30 0.57 4.60
CA GLY A 184 -6.26 0.91 6.03
C GLY A 184 -5.35 0.01 6.87
N GLY A 185 -4.95 -1.16 6.37
CA GLY A 185 -4.24 -2.16 7.17
C GLY A 185 -2.91 -1.70 7.75
N THR A 186 -2.11 -0.95 7.00
CA THR A 186 -0.80 -0.48 7.47
C THR A 186 -0.92 0.44 8.67
N ILE A 187 -1.73 1.50 8.55
CA ILE A 187 -1.90 2.47 9.64
C ILE A 187 -2.56 1.82 10.86
N THR A 188 -3.58 0.99 10.65
CA THR A 188 -4.27 0.27 11.74
C THR A 188 -3.29 -0.65 12.48
N GLY A 189 -2.68 -1.60 11.77
CA GLY A 189 -1.84 -2.61 12.42
C GLY A 189 -0.62 -2.01 13.11
N VAL A 190 0.05 -1.04 12.49
CA VAL A 190 1.21 -0.37 13.10
C VAL A 190 0.80 0.43 14.33
N THR A 191 -0.28 1.21 14.22
CA THR A 191 -0.70 2.11 15.31
C THR A 191 -1.19 1.35 16.52
N GLU A 192 -1.99 0.30 16.34
CA GLU A 192 -2.49 -0.52 17.45
C GLU A 192 -1.37 -1.14 18.30
N VAL A 193 -0.28 -1.57 17.64
CA VAL A 193 0.86 -2.14 18.35
C VAL A 193 1.69 -1.06 19.04
N ILE A 194 2.03 0.00 18.32
CA ILE A 194 2.95 1.00 18.86
C ILE A 194 2.28 1.84 19.97
N LYS A 195 0.99 2.22 19.84
CA LYS A 195 0.26 2.94 20.89
C LYS A 195 0.18 2.16 22.20
N LYS A 196 0.12 0.83 22.17
CA LYS A 196 0.17 0.00 23.39
C LYS A 196 1.51 0.11 24.12
N ARG A 197 2.61 0.33 23.40
CA ARG A 197 3.97 0.47 23.96
C ARG A 197 4.30 1.93 24.30
N LYS A 198 3.83 2.85 23.46
CA LYS A 198 4.07 4.29 23.55
C LYS A 198 2.75 5.04 23.35
N PRO A 199 1.97 5.29 24.42
CA PRO A 199 0.66 5.95 24.33
C PRO A 199 0.69 7.35 23.69
N SER A 200 1.85 8.02 23.70
CA SER A 200 2.06 9.31 23.02
C SER A 200 2.30 9.20 21.52
N PHE A 201 2.33 7.99 20.95
CA PHE A 201 2.49 7.79 19.53
C PHE A 201 1.31 8.37 18.76
N TYR A 202 1.60 9.10 17.67
CA TYR A 202 0.61 9.85 16.90
C TYR A 202 0.49 9.30 15.48
N ALA A 203 -0.74 9.03 15.04
CA ALA A 203 -1.00 8.43 13.74
C ALA A 203 -1.73 9.40 12.82
N VAL A 204 -1.10 9.73 11.70
CA VAL A 204 -1.64 10.63 10.67
C VAL A 204 -2.00 9.82 9.44
N ALA A 205 -3.30 9.75 9.15
CA ALA A 205 -3.81 9.17 7.91
C ALA A 205 -3.68 10.18 6.76
N VAL A 206 -3.32 9.70 5.58
CA VAL A 206 -3.25 10.53 4.37
C VAL A 206 -4.26 10.03 3.36
N GLU A 207 -5.06 10.96 2.81
CA GLU A 207 -6.05 10.67 1.78
C GLU A 207 -5.97 11.68 0.63
N PRO A 208 -6.52 11.35 -0.57
CA PRO A 208 -6.59 12.31 -1.67
C PRO A 208 -7.54 13.47 -1.36
N LYS A 209 -7.11 14.71 -1.67
CA LYS A 209 -7.92 15.92 -1.52
C LYS A 209 -9.23 15.84 -2.32
N ASP A 210 -9.19 15.19 -3.48
CA ASP A 210 -10.36 15.05 -4.36
C ASP A 210 -11.34 13.95 -3.92
N SER A 211 -10.96 13.13 -2.92
CA SER A 211 -11.78 12.04 -2.36
C SER A 211 -11.59 11.92 -0.83
N PRO A 212 -11.95 12.97 -0.04
CA PRO A 212 -11.61 13.07 1.38
C PRO A 212 -12.63 12.34 2.26
N VAL A 213 -12.89 11.06 1.97
CA VAL A 213 -13.95 10.27 2.62
C VAL A 213 -13.69 9.97 4.09
N ILE A 214 -12.41 9.87 4.50
CA ILE A 214 -12.06 9.63 5.91
C ILE A 214 -12.36 10.89 6.73
N LYS A 215 -11.94 12.04 6.24
CA LYS A 215 -12.17 13.33 6.89
C LYS A 215 -13.66 13.63 7.01
N GLN A 216 -14.42 13.37 5.94
CA GLN A 216 -15.87 13.50 5.93
C GLN A 216 -16.54 12.57 6.94
N THR A 217 -16.11 11.31 7.03
CA THR A 217 -16.62 10.35 8.01
C THR A 217 -16.42 10.84 9.44
N LEU A 218 -15.19 11.29 9.75
CA LEU A 218 -14.88 11.81 11.09
C LEU A 218 -15.67 13.07 11.45
N ALA A 219 -16.00 13.90 10.46
CA ALA A 219 -16.81 15.09 10.62
C ALA A 219 -18.33 14.81 10.64
N GLY A 220 -18.77 13.56 10.40
CA GLY A 220 -20.18 13.20 10.26
C GLY A 220 -20.85 13.77 9.01
N GLU A 221 -20.05 14.09 7.97
CA GLU A 221 -20.52 14.65 6.73
C GLU A 221 -20.90 13.57 5.70
N PRO A 222 -21.78 13.87 4.74
CA PRO A 222 -22.05 12.96 3.62
C PRO A 222 -20.79 12.72 2.79
N LEU A 223 -20.54 11.45 2.43
CA LEU A 223 -19.38 11.08 1.63
C LEU A 223 -19.53 11.61 0.20
N LYS A 224 -18.46 12.25 -0.28
CA LYS A 224 -18.33 12.77 -1.64
C LYS A 224 -17.02 12.25 -2.25
N PRO A 225 -16.97 10.96 -2.63
CA PRO A 225 -15.78 10.43 -3.31
C PRO A 225 -15.65 11.06 -4.69
N GLY A 226 -14.42 11.35 -5.09
CA GLY A 226 -14.09 11.93 -6.39
C GLY A 226 -12.94 11.21 -7.08
N PRO A 227 -12.77 11.38 -8.40
CA PRO A 227 -11.64 10.82 -9.14
C PRO A 227 -10.34 11.53 -8.76
N HIS A 228 -9.29 10.75 -8.57
CA HIS A 228 -7.95 11.24 -8.27
C HIS A 228 -6.88 10.36 -8.95
N LYS A 229 -5.63 10.84 -8.95
CA LYS A 229 -4.50 10.16 -9.61
C LYS A 229 -3.51 9.50 -8.64
N ILE A 230 -3.77 9.54 -7.33
CA ILE A 230 -2.89 8.95 -6.31
C ILE A 230 -3.20 7.45 -6.20
N GLN A 231 -2.63 6.66 -7.10
CA GLN A 231 -2.90 5.22 -7.20
C GLN A 231 -2.54 4.48 -5.89
N GLY A 232 -3.40 3.55 -5.50
CA GLY A 232 -3.24 2.71 -4.30
C GLY A 232 -3.80 3.30 -3.01
N THR A 233 -4.43 4.48 -3.09
CA THR A 233 -5.10 5.17 -1.97
C THR A 233 -6.52 5.57 -2.36
N GLY A 234 -7.31 6.05 -1.41
CA GLY A 234 -8.58 6.72 -1.68
C GLY A 234 -9.60 5.82 -2.40
N ALA A 235 -10.01 4.73 -1.78
CA ALA A 235 -10.94 3.75 -2.37
C ALA A 235 -12.36 4.31 -2.63
N GLY A 236 -12.65 5.54 -2.21
CA GLY A 236 -13.97 6.17 -2.33
C GLY A 236 -14.95 5.79 -1.20
N PHE A 237 -14.50 5.00 -0.26
CA PHE A 237 -15.19 4.60 0.96
C PHE A 237 -14.18 4.36 2.09
N VAL A 238 -14.65 4.27 3.33
CA VAL A 238 -13.81 3.92 4.47
C VAL A 238 -13.72 2.39 4.57
N PRO A 239 -12.50 1.80 4.41
CA PRO A 239 -12.32 0.35 4.52
C PRO A 239 -12.62 -0.16 5.92
N LYS A 240 -13.13 -1.41 6.04
CA LYS A 240 -13.32 -2.04 7.35
C LYS A 240 -12.00 -2.27 8.11
N ASN A 241 -10.90 -2.42 7.37
CA ASN A 241 -9.57 -2.59 7.94
C ASN A 241 -8.94 -1.26 8.44
N LEU A 242 -9.61 -0.13 8.24
CA LEU A 242 -9.23 1.14 8.85
C LEU A 242 -10.00 1.33 10.16
N HIS A 243 -9.32 1.15 11.27
CA HIS A 243 -9.87 1.44 12.59
C HIS A 243 -9.71 2.93 12.88
N LEU A 244 -10.80 3.69 12.76
CA LEU A 244 -10.77 5.16 12.88
C LEU A 244 -10.37 5.65 14.28
N ASP A 245 -10.64 4.85 15.30
CA ASP A 245 -10.32 5.15 16.69
C ASP A 245 -8.82 5.18 16.99
N VAL A 246 -7.99 4.59 16.13
CA VAL A 246 -6.53 4.67 16.29
C VAL A 246 -5.90 5.83 15.52
N VAL A 247 -6.66 6.51 14.63
CA VAL A 247 -6.20 7.63 13.81
C VAL A 247 -6.38 8.95 14.57
N ASP A 248 -5.29 9.70 14.75
CA ASP A 248 -5.31 10.95 15.49
C ASP A 248 -5.58 12.16 14.57
N GLU A 249 -5.15 12.07 13.31
CA GLU A 249 -5.30 13.16 12.33
C GLU A 249 -5.45 12.62 10.91
N VAL A 250 -6.11 13.41 10.05
CA VAL A 250 -6.21 13.12 8.61
C VAL A 250 -5.72 14.32 7.80
N ILE A 251 -4.76 14.08 6.90
CA ILE A 251 -4.23 15.08 5.96
C ILE A 251 -4.69 14.74 4.55
N ALA A 252 -5.30 15.70 3.87
CA ALA A 252 -5.67 15.57 2.46
C ALA A 252 -4.55 16.13 1.56
N VAL A 253 -4.10 15.32 0.58
CA VAL A 253 -2.99 15.66 -0.33
C VAL A 253 -3.51 15.76 -1.76
N SER A 254 -3.03 16.76 -2.51
CA SER A 254 -3.38 16.93 -3.92
C SER A 254 -2.62 15.96 -4.83
N ASN A 255 -3.13 15.73 -6.04
CA ASN A 255 -2.43 14.95 -7.06
C ASN A 255 -1.05 15.59 -7.38
N GLU A 256 -1.02 16.91 -7.53
CA GLU A 256 0.18 17.66 -7.89
C GLU A 256 1.27 17.55 -6.82
N ASP A 257 0.92 17.80 -5.55
CA ASP A 257 1.86 17.66 -4.43
C ASP A 257 2.45 16.24 -4.36
N SER A 258 1.62 15.23 -4.65
CA SER A 258 2.04 13.83 -4.67
C SER A 258 3.06 13.56 -5.79
N PHE A 259 2.84 14.10 -7.00
CA PHE A 259 3.76 13.92 -8.12
C PHE A 259 5.07 14.67 -7.90
N VAL A 260 5.00 15.94 -7.52
CA VAL A 260 6.19 16.77 -7.25
C VAL A 260 7.06 16.10 -6.18
N MET A 261 6.45 15.64 -5.10
CA MET A 261 7.20 15.02 -4.01
C MET A 261 7.80 13.66 -4.37
N ALA A 262 7.10 12.84 -5.16
CA ALA A 262 7.65 11.58 -5.66
C ALA A 262 8.86 11.80 -6.59
N ARG A 263 8.81 12.82 -7.47
CA ARG A 263 9.95 13.22 -8.32
C ARG A 263 11.13 13.74 -7.49
N ARG A 264 10.86 14.54 -6.47
CA ARG A 264 11.89 15.04 -5.54
C ARG A 264 12.55 13.91 -4.77
N LEU A 265 11.78 12.92 -4.30
CA LEU A 265 12.34 11.71 -3.67
C LEU A 265 13.34 11.01 -4.58
N ALA A 266 13.02 10.86 -5.87
CA ALA A 266 13.92 10.25 -6.83
C ALA A 266 15.17 11.10 -7.08
N LYS A 267 15.01 12.41 -7.32
CA LYS A 267 16.11 13.33 -7.69
C LYS A 267 17.00 13.70 -6.49
N GLU A 268 16.44 13.84 -5.29
CA GLU A 268 17.14 14.35 -4.12
C GLU A 268 17.63 13.24 -3.18
N GLU A 269 16.89 12.14 -3.04
CA GLU A 269 17.22 11.03 -2.14
C GLU A 269 17.64 9.73 -2.85
N GLY A 270 17.50 9.65 -4.18
CA GLY A 270 17.74 8.42 -4.93
C GLY A 270 16.67 7.34 -4.68
N ILE A 271 15.51 7.73 -4.16
CA ILE A 271 14.40 6.82 -3.83
C ILE A 271 13.34 6.89 -4.93
N LEU A 272 13.40 5.96 -5.88
CA LEU A 272 12.42 5.85 -6.96
C LEU A 272 11.18 5.11 -6.46
N ALA A 273 10.18 5.86 -6.01
CA ALA A 273 8.95 5.33 -5.42
C ALA A 273 7.69 5.85 -6.13
N GLY A 274 6.56 5.16 -5.91
CA GLY A 274 5.29 5.47 -6.55
C GLY A 274 4.61 6.74 -6.03
N ILE A 275 3.49 7.11 -6.68
CA ILE A 275 2.75 8.36 -6.44
C ILE A 275 2.28 8.49 -4.97
N SER A 276 1.75 7.41 -4.39
CA SER A 276 1.31 7.40 -2.99
C SER A 276 2.47 7.59 -1.99
N SER A 277 3.69 7.24 -2.38
CA SER A 277 4.89 7.53 -1.58
C SER A 277 5.19 9.02 -1.55
N GLY A 278 4.98 9.72 -2.68
CA GLY A 278 5.05 11.18 -2.73
C GLY A 278 4.02 11.84 -1.82
N ALA A 279 2.76 11.36 -1.83
CA ALA A 279 1.72 11.83 -0.93
C ALA A 279 2.12 11.67 0.55
N ASN A 280 2.67 10.51 0.89
CA ASN A 280 3.16 10.21 2.23
C ASN A 280 4.27 11.17 2.68
N VAL A 281 5.28 11.38 1.84
CA VAL A 281 6.41 12.26 2.19
C VAL A 281 5.99 13.72 2.24
N TRP A 282 5.11 14.18 1.35
CA TRP A 282 4.55 15.52 1.42
C TRP A 282 3.85 15.75 2.76
N ALA A 283 2.96 14.86 3.16
CA ALA A 283 2.26 14.96 4.44
C ALA A 283 3.23 14.88 5.64
N ALA A 284 4.24 14.00 5.58
CA ALA A 284 5.25 13.89 6.62
C ALA A 284 6.06 15.19 6.79
N ILE A 285 6.38 15.88 5.69
CA ILE A 285 7.06 17.18 5.72
C ILE A 285 6.14 18.24 6.34
N GLU A 286 4.86 18.30 5.99
CA GLU A 286 3.91 19.25 6.60
C GLU A 286 3.76 19.02 8.11
N VAL A 287 3.77 17.76 8.57
CA VAL A 287 3.78 17.41 9.99
C VAL A 287 5.10 17.84 10.65
N ALA A 288 6.24 17.63 9.97
CA ALA A 288 7.58 17.96 10.49
C ALA A 288 7.84 19.46 10.65
N LYS A 289 7.18 20.31 9.85
CA LYS A 289 7.29 21.78 9.93
C LYS A 289 6.68 22.37 11.20
N ARG A 290 5.84 21.62 11.88
CA ARG A 290 5.10 22.12 13.06
C ARG A 290 6.04 22.25 14.27
N PRO A 291 6.02 23.38 15.00
CA PRO A 291 6.91 23.60 16.14
C PRO A 291 6.84 22.52 17.22
N GLU A 292 5.66 21.97 17.47
CA GLU A 292 5.42 20.90 18.46
C GLU A 292 6.05 19.56 18.07
N ASN A 293 6.51 19.43 16.83
CA ASN A 293 7.16 18.22 16.32
C ASN A 293 8.69 18.35 16.24
N ARG A 294 9.25 19.44 16.77
CA ARG A 294 10.69 19.60 16.89
C ARG A 294 11.32 18.43 17.64
N GLY A 295 12.38 17.85 17.08
CA GLY A 295 13.12 16.73 17.65
C GLY A 295 12.41 15.37 17.56
N LYS A 296 11.17 15.29 17.05
CA LYS A 296 10.44 14.03 16.90
C LYS A 296 10.94 13.22 15.71
N LEU A 297 10.76 11.90 15.82
CA LEU A 297 11.00 10.94 14.74
C LEU A 297 9.67 10.58 14.07
N ILE A 298 9.54 10.95 12.82
CA ILE A 298 8.38 10.70 11.96
C ILE A 298 8.73 9.57 11.01
N VAL A 299 7.91 8.52 10.99
CA VAL A 299 8.04 7.43 10.03
C VAL A 299 6.94 7.55 8.99
N THR A 300 7.32 7.40 7.72
CA THR A 300 6.38 7.31 6.59
C THR A 300 6.72 6.13 5.69
N VAL A 301 5.94 5.89 4.63
CA VAL A 301 6.03 4.65 3.83
C VAL A 301 6.26 4.93 2.35
N ALA A 302 7.29 4.32 1.76
CA ALA A 302 7.44 4.18 0.31
C ALA A 302 6.70 2.90 -0.13
N CYS A 303 5.45 3.06 -0.54
CA CYS A 303 4.50 1.95 -0.70
C CYS A 303 4.84 0.99 -1.85
N SER A 304 5.45 1.48 -2.93
CA SER A 304 5.75 0.72 -4.13
C SER A 304 6.87 1.34 -4.96
N THR A 305 7.48 0.54 -5.84
CA THR A 305 8.50 1.03 -6.80
C THR A 305 7.92 2.04 -7.79
N GLY A 306 8.71 3.04 -8.15
CA GLY A 306 8.34 4.07 -9.14
C GLY A 306 8.28 3.55 -10.58
N GLU A 307 8.99 2.48 -10.91
CA GLU A 307 9.01 1.88 -12.24
C GLU A 307 7.60 1.49 -12.76
N ARG A 308 6.68 1.17 -11.87
CA ARG A 308 5.28 0.84 -12.21
C ARG A 308 4.46 2.02 -12.71
N TYR A 309 4.99 3.22 -12.61
CA TYR A 309 4.24 4.47 -12.89
C TYR A 309 4.90 5.30 -14.00
N LEU A 310 5.86 4.72 -14.74
CA LEU A 310 6.58 5.41 -15.82
C LEU A 310 5.69 5.79 -17.02
N SER A 311 4.56 5.10 -17.21
CA SER A 311 3.53 5.44 -18.20
C SER A 311 2.46 6.41 -17.67
N THR A 312 2.58 6.92 -16.44
CA THR A 312 1.64 7.86 -15.82
C THR A 312 2.19 9.28 -15.78
N ALA A 313 1.37 10.22 -15.32
CA ALA A 313 1.76 11.63 -15.13
C ALA A 313 2.95 11.83 -14.17
N LEU A 314 3.31 10.83 -13.36
CA LEU A 314 4.53 10.88 -12.53
C LEU A 314 5.78 11.11 -13.37
N ALA A 315 5.87 10.50 -14.57
CA ALA A 315 7.06 10.54 -15.41
C ALA A 315 6.94 11.50 -16.62
N ASP A 316 5.87 12.33 -16.70
CA ASP A 316 5.66 13.23 -17.85
C ASP A 316 6.86 14.14 -18.10
N GLU A 317 7.41 14.76 -17.06
CA GLU A 317 8.59 15.64 -17.17
C GLU A 317 9.80 14.88 -17.74
N ALA A 318 10.11 13.72 -17.17
CA ALA A 318 11.26 12.93 -17.60
C ALA A 318 11.10 12.42 -19.04
N ARG A 319 9.87 12.03 -19.45
CA ARG A 319 9.60 11.66 -20.85
C ARG A 319 9.78 12.82 -21.79
N ALA A 320 9.28 14.00 -21.44
CA ALA A 320 9.47 15.20 -22.26
C ALA A 320 10.95 15.58 -22.41
N GLU A 321 11.77 15.43 -21.37
CA GLU A 321 13.21 15.71 -21.41
C GLU A 321 13.98 14.78 -22.37
N ILE A 322 13.53 13.53 -22.57
CA ILE A 322 14.20 12.55 -23.45
C ILE A 322 13.55 12.44 -24.83
N GLY A 323 12.56 13.29 -25.16
CA GLY A 323 11.91 13.34 -26.46
C GLY A 323 10.87 12.22 -26.69
N GLY A 324 10.24 11.73 -25.62
CA GLY A 324 9.20 10.69 -25.62
C GLY A 324 7.80 11.25 -25.52
#